data_8d5b6efb9bca8bf730a641f75eee98fc
#
_entry.id   8d5b6efb9bca8bf730a641f75eee98fc
#
_cell.length_a   1.000
_cell.length_b   1.000
_cell.length_c   1.000
_cell.angle_alpha   90.00
_cell.angle_beta   90.00
_cell.angle_gamma   90.00
#
_symmetry.space_group_name_H-M   'P 1'
#
loop_
_entity.id
_entity.type
_entity.pdbx_description
1 polymer ?
#
loop_
_entity_poly.entity_id
_entity_poly.type
_entity_poly.pdbx_seq_one_letter_code
_entity_poly.pdbx_strand_id
1 'polypeptide(L)'
;WGGSSPKEEPEGLPVTESIRRQREAASEGYASEDELKAIFERTYGPVRKERGSFEKRVRRSSSESTQTCRQVKIEAPQEQYLLVDGYTIIFSWEDLNELSKVNIEGARNKLADLLCNYQGYRKCHVILVFDAYKVEGNPGEVVKYHNIHIVYTKEAETADQYIEKTVHAIGRKY
;
A
#
# COMPACT_ATOMS: atom_id res chain seq x y z
N TRP A 1 25.03 -33.06 57.27
CA TRP A 1 24.18 -34.09 56.61
C TRP A 1 22.81 -33.46 56.38
N GLY A 2 22.49 -33.23 55.11
CA GLY A 2 21.21 -32.68 54.67
C GLY A 2 21.18 -32.81 53.15
N GLY A 3 20.74 -33.95 52.69
CA GLY A 3 20.53 -34.19 51.25
C GLY A 3 19.35 -33.37 50.76
N SER A 4 19.59 -32.53 49.80
CA SER A 4 18.54 -31.86 49.00
C SER A 4 18.25 -32.70 47.77
N SER A 5 17.05 -33.27 47.70
CA SER A 5 16.52 -33.92 46.52
C SER A 5 16.34 -32.90 45.39
N PRO A 6 16.60 -33.25 44.11
CA PRO A 6 16.31 -32.38 42.99
C PRO A 6 14.80 -32.33 42.78
N LYS A 7 14.25 -31.12 42.65
CA LYS A 7 12.86 -30.89 42.17
C LYS A 7 12.78 -31.29 40.72
N GLU A 8 11.94 -32.26 40.43
CA GLU A 8 11.50 -32.57 39.09
C GLU A 8 10.74 -31.36 38.50
N GLU A 9 11.27 -30.80 37.42
CA GLU A 9 10.54 -29.85 36.59
C GLU A 9 9.46 -30.64 35.80
N PRO A 10 8.24 -30.10 35.68
CA PRO A 10 7.21 -30.74 34.87
C PRO A 10 7.62 -30.69 33.39
N GLU A 11 7.71 -31.86 32.76
CA GLU A 11 7.93 -32.01 31.30
C GLU A 11 6.89 -31.18 30.54
N GLY A 12 7.33 -30.11 29.87
CA GLY A 12 6.49 -29.32 29.00
C GLY A 12 6.00 -30.13 27.82
N LEU A 13 4.69 -30.14 27.61
CA LEU A 13 4.06 -30.72 26.43
C LEU A 13 4.76 -30.24 25.14
N PRO A 14 4.95 -31.11 24.14
CA PRO A 14 5.64 -30.74 22.90
C PRO A 14 4.95 -29.54 22.23
N VAL A 15 5.76 -28.59 21.80
CA VAL A 15 5.32 -27.29 21.22
C VAL A 15 4.24 -27.43 20.14
N THR A 16 4.25 -28.53 19.42
CA THR A 16 3.25 -28.86 18.40
C THR A 16 1.84 -29.10 18.97
N GLU A 17 1.73 -29.64 20.17
CA GLU A 17 0.44 -29.94 20.80
C GLU A 17 -0.17 -28.72 21.45
N SER A 18 0.62 -27.82 21.98
CA SER A 18 0.16 -26.52 22.50
C SER A 18 -0.36 -25.62 21.38
N ILE A 19 0.32 -25.58 20.22
CA ILE A 19 -0.12 -24.82 19.04
C ILE A 19 -1.43 -25.40 18.48
N ARG A 20 -1.57 -26.72 18.49
CA ARG A 20 -2.81 -27.37 18.03
C ARG A 20 -3.99 -27.03 18.93
N ARG A 21 -3.84 -27.07 20.26
CA ARG A 21 -4.88 -26.69 21.22
C ARG A 21 -5.26 -25.22 21.12
N GLN A 22 -4.29 -24.32 20.86
CA GLN A 22 -4.56 -22.90 20.64
C GLN A 22 -5.34 -22.66 19.34
N ARG A 23 -5.09 -23.43 18.28
CA ARG A 23 -5.86 -23.36 17.03
C ARG A 23 -7.27 -23.91 17.17
N GLU A 24 -7.44 -25.00 17.91
CA GLU A 24 -8.75 -25.59 18.21
C GLU A 24 -9.59 -24.63 19.07
N ALA A 25 -9.02 -24.02 20.11
CA ALA A 25 -9.70 -23.02 20.93
C ALA A 25 -10.04 -21.73 20.17
N ALA A 26 -9.22 -21.32 19.20
CA ALA A 26 -9.49 -20.16 18.35
C ALA A 26 -10.57 -20.46 17.29
N SER A 27 -10.82 -21.73 16.94
CA SER A 27 -11.86 -22.11 15.98
C SER A 27 -13.26 -22.20 16.59
N GLU A 28 -13.38 -22.33 17.90
CA GLU A 28 -14.69 -22.39 18.59
C GLU A 28 -15.47 -21.06 18.58
N GLY A 29 -14.83 -19.95 18.22
CA GLY A 29 -15.46 -18.63 18.15
C GLY A 29 -15.82 -18.15 16.74
N TYR A 30 -15.46 -18.91 15.70
CA TYR A 30 -15.76 -18.53 14.32
C TYR A 30 -16.90 -19.40 13.78
N ALA A 31 -17.90 -18.75 13.15
CA ALA A 31 -18.96 -19.45 12.45
C ALA A 31 -18.37 -20.44 11.43
N SER A 32 -18.91 -21.65 11.36
CA SER A 32 -18.47 -22.66 10.40
C SER A 32 -18.69 -22.16 8.97
N GLU A 33 -17.95 -22.69 7.99
CA GLU A 33 -18.13 -22.33 6.58
C GLU A 33 -19.56 -22.54 6.09
N ASP A 34 -20.24 -23.54 6.63
CA ASP A 34 -21.64 -23.83 6.31
C ASP A 34 -22.60 -22.79 6.90
N GLU A 35 -22.31 -22.28 8.10
CA GLU A 35 -23.08 -21.18 8.72
C GLU A 35 -22.85 -19.86 7.97
N LEU A 36 -21.60 -19.55 7.60
CA LEU A 36 -21.27 -18.36 6.80
C LEU A 36 -21.97 -18.42 5.44
N LYS A 37 -21.99 -19.60 4.81
CA LYS A 37 -22.67 -19.81 3.55
C LYS A 37 -24.18 -19.66 3.68
N ALA A 38 -24.78 -20.19 4.75
CA ALA A 38 -26.21 -20.04 5.03
C ALA A 38 -26.60 -18.58 5.26
N ILE A 39 -25.79 -17.82 5.97
CA ILE A 39 -25.96 -16.36 6.16
C ILE A 39 -25.87 -15.63 4.84
N PHE A 40 -24.88 -15.98 4.01
CA PHE A 40 -24.69 -15.35 2.70
C PHE A 40 -25.86 -15.65 1.76
N GLU A 41 -26.31 -16.91 1.68
CA GLU A 41 -27.45 -17.30 0.84
C GLU A 41 -28.77 -16.64 1.30
N ARG A 42 -28.91 -16.41 2.61
CA ARG A 42 -30.08 -15.72 3.17
C ARG A 42 -30.09 -14.23 2.82
N THR A 43 -28.91 -13.61 2.70
CA THR A 43 -28.79 -12.16 2.48
C THR A 43 -28.77 -11.81 1.00
N TYR A 44 -28.07 -12.61 0.19
CA TYR A 44 -27.81 -12.33 -1.23
C TYR A 44 -28.48 -13.32 -2.19
N GLY A 45 -29.18 -14.33 -1.68
CA GLY A 45 -29.81 -15.37 -2.48
C GLY A 45 -28.88 -16.54 -2.81
N PRO A 46 -29.43 -17.62 -3.44
CA PRO A 46 -28.69 -18.85 -3.67
C PRO A 46 -27.52 -18.66 -4.62
N VAL A 47 -26.33 -19.05 -4.19
CA VAL A 47 -25.10 -19.03 -5.00
C VAL A 47 -25.20 -20.08 -6.09
N ARG A 48 -25.49 -19.67 -7.33
CA ARG A 48 -25.38 -20.57 -8.48
C ARG A 48 -23.91 -20.89 -8.70
N LYS A 49 -23.50 -22.09 -8.33
CA LYS A 49 -22.23 -22.65 -8.79
C LYS A 49 -22.38 -22.94 -10.28
N GLU A 50 -21.98 -22.01 -11.13
CA GLU A 50 -21.67 -22.35 -12.51
C GLU A 50 -20.45 -23.27 -12.46
N ARG A 51 -20.68 -24.57 -12.60
CA ARG A 51 -19.63 -25.54 -12.87
C ARG A 51 -19.11 -25.21 -14.26
N GLY A 52 -18.10 -24.33 -14.30
CA GLY A 52 -17.26 -24.16 -15.46
C GLY A 52 -16.56 -25.48 -15.74
N SER A 53 -17.21 -26.30 -16.57
CA SER A 53 -16.57 -27.45 -17.18
C SER A 53 -15.39 -26.96 -17.99
N PHE A 54 -14.19 -27.10 -17.46
CA PHE A 54 -12.95 -27.01 -18.24
C PHE A 54 -12.87 -28.26 -19.13
N GLU A 55 -13.73 -28.36 -20.14
CA GLU A 55 -13.55 -29.30 -21.21
C GLU A 55 -12.38 -28.85 -22.06
N LYS A 56 -11.33 -29.68 -22.03
CA LYS A 56 -10.14 -29.63 -22.85
C LYS A 56 -10.55 -29.68 -24.32
N ARG A 57 -10.75 -28.51 -24.96
CA ARG A 57 -11.08 -28.43 -26.37
C ARG A 57 -9.93 -28.93 -27.20
N VAL A 58 -10.07 -30.17 -27.68
CA VAL A 58 -9.26 -30.77 -28.76
C VAL A 58 -9.37 -29.86 -29.99
N ARG A 59 -8.21 -29.39 -30.48
CA ARG A 59 -8.09 -28.63 -31.72
C ARG A 59 -8.66 -29.47 -32.88
N ARG A 60 -9.79 -29.06 -33.41
CA ARG A 60 -10.19 -29.41 -34.78
C ARG A 60 -9.90 -28.23 -35.66
N SER A 61 -9.00 -28.46 -36.61
CA SER A 61 -8.72 -27.57 -37.74
C SER A 61 -9.91 -27.54 -38.69
N SER A 62 -10.50 -26.41 -38.93
CA SER A 62 -11.14 -26.09 -40.22
C SER A 62 -11.39 -24.59 -40.34
N SER A 63 -10.70 -24.00 -41.31
CA SER A 63 -11.09 -22.96 -42.29
C SER A 63 -11.93 -21.75 -41.83
N GLU A 64 -11.30 -20.60 -42.03
CA GLU A 64 -11.89 -19.34 -42.52
C GLU A 64 -13.18 -18.82 -41.89
N SER A 65 -12.97 -17.95 -40.93
CA SER A 65 -13.73 -16.68 -40.90
C SER A 65 -12.83 -15.61 -40.26
N THR A 66 -12.46 -14.66 -41.04
CA THR A 66 -11.68 -13.46 -40.73
C THR A 66 -12.47 -12.58 -39.75
N GLN A 67 -12.49 -12.93 -38.49
CA GLN A 67 -12.81 -11.95 -37.42
C GLN A 67 -11.50 -11.30 -37.02
N THR A 68 -11.30 -10.09 -37.55
CA THR A 68 -10.29 -9.15 -37.07
C THR A 68 -10.44 -8.99 -35.54
N CYS A 69 -9.72 -9.80 -34.80
CA CYS A 69 -9.39 -9.50 -33.43
C CYS A 69 -8.70 -8.14 -33.45
N ARG A 70 -9.42 -7.08 -33.08
CA ARG A 70 -8.80 -5.82 -32.72
C ARG A 70 -7.80 -6.17 -31.62
N GLN A 71 -6.54 -6.22 -31.99
CA GLN A 71 -5.45 -6.26 -31.01
C GLN A 71 -5.63 -4.99 -30.18
N VAL A 72 -6.20 -5.13 -28.99
CA VAL A 72 -6.12 -4.10 -27.96
C VAL A 72 -4.62 -3.98 -27.69
N LYS A 73 -3.98 -2.95 -28.25
CA LYS A 73 -2.64 -2.55 -27.83
C LYS A 73 -2.76 -2.28 -26.33
N ILE A 74 -2.31 -3.21 -25.53
CA ILE A 74 -2.06 -2.96 -24.11
C ILE A 74 -0.84 -2.03 -24.15
N GLU A 75 -1.10 -0.72 -24.13
CA GLU A 75 -0.05 0.26 -23.92
C GLU A 75 0.56 -0.07 -22.55
N ALA A 76 1.88 -0.19 -22.53
CA ALA A 76 2.60 -0.38 -21.26
C ALA A 76 2.15 0.73 -20.30
N PRO A 77 1.87 0.40 -19.02
CA PRO A 77 1.43 1.40 -18.06
C PRO A 77 2.46 2.52 -18.02
N GLN A 78 2.06 3.71 -18.47
CA GLN A 78 2.93 4.89 -18.41
C GLN A 78 3.16 5.19 -16.93
N GLU A 79 4.42 5.24 -16.53
CA GLU A 79 4.79 5.65 -15.18
C GLU A 79 4.32 7.08 -14.95
N GLN A 80 3.37 7.26 -14.03
CA GLN A 80 2.84 8.57 -13.68
C GLN A 80 3.60 9.12 -12.48
N TYR A 81 4.07 10.36 -12.60
CA TYR A 81 4.73 11.08 -11.53
C TYR A 81 3.82 12.22 -11.06
N LEU A 82 3.69 12.35 -9.74
CA LEU A 82 3.03 13.47 -9.09
C LEU A 82 4.06 14.20 -8.22
N LEU A 83 4.37 15.43 -8.61
CA LEU A 83 5.21 16.33 -7.82
C LEU A 83 4.31 17.30 -7.07
N VAL A 84 4.57 17.47 -5.78
CA VAL A 84 3.73 18.26 -4.87
C VAL A 84 4.62 19.23 -4.11
N ASP A 85 4.29 20.52 -4.15
CA ASP A 85 4.85 21.51 -3.23
C ASP A 85 4.12 21.38 -1.87
N GLY A 86 4.85 20.90 -0.86
CA GLY A 86 4.29 20.61 0.45
C GLY A 86 3.79 21.85 1.17
N TYR A 87 4.52 22.95 1.12
CA TYR A 87 4.10 24.17 1.85
C TYR A 87 2.92 24.87 1.19
N THR A 88 2.86 24.88 -0.12
CA THR A 88 1.70 25.43 -0.83
C THR A 88 0.42 24.69 -0.44
N ILE A 89 0.45 23.37 -0.34
CA ILE A 89 -0.69 22.57 0.11
C ILE A 89 -1.00 22.81 1.59
N ILE A 90 0.02 22.80 2.47
CA ILE A 90 -0.18 23.01 3.92
C ILE A 90 -0.85 24.34 4.19
N PHE A 91 -0.47 25.40 3.49
CA PHE A 91 -1.04 26.72 3.71
C PHE A 91 -2.40 26.94 3.00
N SER A 92 -2.68 26.15 1.95
CA SER A 92 -3.95 26.26 1.22
C SER A 92 -5.08 25.45 1.86
N TRP A 93 -4.77 24.35 2.53
CA TRP A 93 -5.78 23.51 3.18
C TRP A 93 -5.99 23.93 4.63
N GLU A 94 -7.22 24.26 4.98
CA GLU A 94 -7.57 24.83 6.28
C GLU A 94 -7.10 23.97 7.45
N ASP A 95 -7.40 22.66 7.43
CA ASP A 95 -7.00 21.70 8.47
C ASP A 95 -5.49 21.62 8.67
N LEU A 96 -4.72 21.69 7.59
CA LEU A 96 -3.26 21.64 7.63
C LEU A 96 -2.67 22.97 8.03
N ASN A 97 -3.29 24.07 7.60
CA ASN A 97 -2.89 25.41 7.96
C ASN A 97 -3.07 25.66 9.47
N GLU A 98 -4.19 25.26 10.05
CA GLU A 98 -4.41 25.37 11.48
C GLU A 98 -3.38 24.55 12.26
N LEU A 99 -3.14 23.32 11.84
CA LEU A 99 -2.12 22.46 12.45
C LEU A 99 -0.72 23.07 12.32
N SER A 100 -0.39 23.69 11.19
CA SER A 100 0.91 24.30 10.94
C SER A 100 1.23 25.46 11.87
N LYS A 101 0.21 26.21 12.35
CA LYS A 101 0.35 27.30 13.32
C LYS A 101 0.82 26.80 14.69
N VAL A 102 0.46 25.56 15.04
CA VAL A 102 0.82 24.93 16.31
C VAL A 102 2.08 24.07 16.15
N ASN A 103 2.10 23.25 15.11
CA ASN A 103 3.20 22.31 14.84
C ASN A 103 3.35 22.08 13.33
N ILE A 104 4.33 22.74 12.73
CA ILE A 104 4.61 22.63 11.30
C ILE A 104 5.10 21.22 10.91
N GLU A 105 5.81 20.52 11.80
CA GLU A 105 6.25 19.17 11.57
C GLU A 105 5.08 18.18 11.58
N GLY A 106 4.13 18.36 12.50
CA GLY A 106 2.88 17.61 12.52
C GLY A 106 2.07 17.80 11.24
N ALA A 107 2.04 19.01 10.68
CA ALA A 107 1.38 19.30 9.40
C ALA A 107 2.08 18.61 8.21
N ARG A 108 3.42 18.59 8.19
CA ARG A 108 4.20 17.85 7.17
C ARG A 108 3.91 16.35 7.21
N ASN A 109 3.93 15.76 8.41
CA ASN A 109 3.67 14.34 8.59
C ASN A 109 2.24 13.97 8.17
N LYS A 110 1.25 14.77 8.57
CA LYS A 110 -0.16 14.58 8.16
C LYS A 110 -0.33 14.67 6.64
N LEU A 111 0.33 15.62 5.98
CA LEU A 111 0.31 15.71 4.52
C LEU A 111 0.98 14.49 3.87
N ALA A 112 2.12 14.04 4.40
CA ALA A 112 2.82 12.85 3.91
C ALA A 112 1.94 11.60 3.99
N ASP A 113 1.22 11.40 5.11
CA ASP A 113 0.29 10.28 5.28
C ASP A 113 -0.87 10.33 4.28
N LEU A 114 -1.44 11.52 4.04
CA LEU A 114 -2.50 11.71 3.04
C LEU A 114 -2.00 11.36 1.63
N LEU A 115 -0.78 11.76 1.27
CA LEU A 115 -0.17 11.45 -0.01
C LEU A 115 0.22 9.97 -0.14
N CYS A 116 0.61 9.31 0.95
CA CYS A 116 0.83 7.86 0.97
C CYS A 116 -0.46 7.11 0.63
N ASN A 117 -1.60 7.51 1.22
CA ASN A 117 -2.90 6.93 0.92
C ASN A 117 -3.30 7.17 -0.55
N TYR A 118 -3.08 8.38 -1.05
CA TYR A 118 -3.35 8.72 -2.44
C TYR A 118 -2.49 7.89 -3.41
N GLN A 119 -1.20 7.74 -3.13
CA GLN A 119 -0.28 6.90 -3.90
C GLN A 119 -0.76 5.45 -3.96
N GLY A 120 -1.17 4.88 -2.82
CA GLY A 120 -1.71 3.51 -2.76
C GLY A 120 -2.93 3.31 -3.66
N TYR A 121 -3.79 4.34 -3.77
CA TYR A 121 -4.97 4.33 -4.63
C TYR A 121 -4.61 4.49 -6.12
N ARG A 122 -3.79 5.50 -6.46
CA ARG A 122 -3.48 5.87 -7.85
C ARG A 122 -2.33 5.06 -8.45
N LYS A 123 -1.49 4.45 -7.62
CA LYS A 123 -0.28 3.70 -8.01
C LYS A 123 0.69 4.54 -8.87
N CYS A 124 0.80 5.84 -8.57
CA CYS A 124 1.73 6.76 -9.22
C CYS A 124 2.96 6.99 -8.34
N HIS A 125 4.04 7.51 -8.91
CA HIS A 125 5.20 7.94 -8.14
C HIS A 125 4.96 9.32 -7.55
N VAL A 126 4.89 9.43 -6.22
CA VAL A 126 4.67 10.71 -5.53
C VAL A 126 5.98 11.24 -4.97
N ILE A 127 6.29 12.49 -5.30
CA ILE A 127 7.45 13.24 -4.81
C ILE A 127 6.91 14.50 -4.12
N LEU A 128 7.03 14.52 -2.79
CA LEU A 128 6.64 15.65 -1.96
C LEU A 128 7.87 16.52 -1.71
N VAL A 129 7.82 17.79 -2.12
CA VAL A 129 8.94 18.71 -2.04
C VAL A 129 8.67 19.74 -0.95
N PHE A 130 9.63 19.92 -0.05
CA PHE A 130 9.64 20.98 0.96
C PHE A 130 10.80 21.93 0.72
N ASP A 131 10.52 23.21 0.77
CA ASP A 131 11.54 24.26 0.67
C ASP A 131 12.45 24.26 1.92
N ALA A 132 13.75 24.21 1.73
CA ALA A 132 14.75 24.18 2.81
C ALA A 132 14.77 25.48 3.64
N TYR A 133 14.29 26.60 3.09
CA TYR A 133 14.18 27.88 3.81
C TYR A 133 13.50 27.75 5.18
N LYS A 134 12.66 26.75 5.38
CA LYS A 134 11.92 26.51 6.63
C LYS A 134 12.44 25.34 7.45
N VAL A 135 13.56 24.74 7.04
CA VAL A 135 14.22 23.62 7.74
C VAL A 135 15.69 23.97 7.92
N GLU A 136 16.03 24.54 9.06
CA GLU A 136 17.42 24.94 9.36
C GLU A 136 18.38 23.74 9.29
N GLY A 137 19.47 23.90 8.57
CA GLY A 137 20.60 22.97 8.58
C GLY A 137 20.50 21.77 7.64
N ASN A 138 19.59 21.76 6.66
CA ASN A 138 19.46 20.62 5.75
C ASN A 138 20.20 20.87 4.42
N PRO A 139 21.24 20.06 4.10
CA PRO A 139 22.04 20.23 2.86
C PRO A 139 21.32 19.78 1.59
N GLY A 140 20.00 19.57 1.64
CA GLY A 140 19.21 18.92 0.61
C GLY A 140 19.18 17.39 0.84
N GLU A 141 18.06 16.88 1.27
CA GLU A 141 17.91 15.46 1.59
C GLU A 141 16.71 14.86 0.85
N VAL A 142 16.87 13.63 0.39
CA VAL A 142 15.78 12.84 -0.18
C VAL A 142 15.50 11.67 0.77
N VAL A 143 14.37 11.71 1.41
CA VAL A 143 13.93 10.68 2.36
C VAL A 143 12.84 9.84 1.73
N LYS A 144 12.95 8.52 1.81
CA LYS A 144 11.85 7.64 1.47
C LYS A 144 10.92 7.49 2.67
N TYR A 145 9.70 7.98 2.53
CA TYR A 145 8.65 7.86 3.52
C TYR A 145 7.59 6.89 3.03
N HIS A 146 7.53 5.69 3.62
CA HIS A 146 6.66 4.59 3.18
C HIS A 146 6.75 4.34 1.67
N ASN A 147 5.74 4.74 0.92
CA ASN A 147 5.61 4.55 -0.53
C ASN A 147 5.80 5.83 -1.35
N ILE A 148 6.14 6.95 -0.72
CA ILE A 148 6.43 8.23 -1.37
C ILE A 148 7.88 8.68 -1.11
N HIS A 149 8.34 9.66 -1.87
CA HIS A 149 9.62 10.32 -1.65
C HIS A 149 9.40 11.75 -1.14
N ILE A 150 10.05 12.10 -0.05
CA ILE A 150 10.06 13.47 0.49
C ILE A 150 11.42 14.06 0.17
N VAL A 151 11.39 15.23 -0.44
CA VAL A 151 12.60 15.98 -0.82
C VAL A 151 12.62 17.29 -0.06
N TYR A 152 13.72 17.54 0.62
CA TYR A 152 14.04 18.84 1.19
C TYR A 152 15.03 19.53 0.24
N THR A 153 14.67 20.69 -0.31
CA THR A 153 15.55 21.40 -1.24
C THR A 153 16.80 21.95 -0.56
N LYS A 154 17.79 22.32 -1.32
CA LYS A 154 18.98 23.00 -0.79
C LYS A 154 18.64 24.45 -0.43
N GLU A 155 19.42 25.05 0.46
CA GLU A 155 19.21 26.42 0.97
C GLU A 155 19.03 27.50 -0.12
N ALA A 156 19.64 27.32 -1.29
CA ALA A 156 19.54 28.24 -2.42
C ALA A 156 18.52 27.81 -3.51
N GLU A 157 17.75 26.74 -3.28
CA GLU A 157 16.83 26.17 -4.26
C GLU A 157 15.41 26.16 -3.71
N THR A 158 14.49 26.80 -4.42
CA THR A 158 13.06 26.77 -4.05
C THR A 158 12.41 25.45 -4.49
N ALA A 159 11.29 25.10 -3.87
CA ALA A 159 10.50 23.92 -4.24
C ALA A 159 10.08 23.96 -5.72
N ASP A 160 9.65 25.14 -6.22
CA ASP A 160 9.27 25.33 -7.62
C ASP A 160 10.43 25.03 -8.58
N GLN A 161 11.62 25.54 -8.29
CA GLN A 161 12.81 25.29 -9.12
C GLN A 161 13.19 23.80 -9.13
N TYR A 162 13.06 23.13 -8.00
CA TYR A 162 13.31 21.68 -7.92
C TYR A 162 12.28 20.89 -8.73
N ILE A 163 11.00 21.26 -8.61
CA ILE A 163 9.91 20.63 -9.36
C ILE A 163 10.13 20.81 -10.86
N GLU A 164 10.43 22.04 -11.32
CA GLU A 164 10.69 22.32 -12.74
C GLU A 164 11.85 21.48 -13.29
N LYS A 165 12.98 21.43 -12.60
CA LYS A 165 14.13 20.61 -12.98
C LYS A 165 13.79 19.14 -13.07
N THR A 166 13.00 18.65 -12.09
CA THR A 166 12.60 17.24 -12.03
C THR A 166 11.65 16.88 -13.17
N VAL A 167 10.68 17.74 -13.46
CA VAL A 167 9.77 17.56 -14.61
C VAL A 167 10.53 17.50 -15.91
N HIS A 168 11.50 18.42 -16.13
CA HIS A 168 12.35 18.39 -17.32
C HIS A 168 13.23 17.13 -17.41
N ALA A 169 13.72 16.63 -16.27
CA ALA A 169 14.53 15.42 -16.24
C ALA A 169 13.72 14.17 -16.53
N ILE A 170 12.50 14.09 -16.01
CA ILE A 170 11.55 12.99 -16.25
C ILE A 170 11.05 13.05 -17.71
N GLY A 171 10.61 14.22 -18.19
CA GLY A 171 10.09 14.39 -19.55
C GLY A 171 11.08 14.12 -20.67
N ARG A 172 12.41 14.14 -20.40
CA ARG A 172 13.43 13.74 -21.37
C ARG A 172 13.63 12.24 -21.48
N LYS A 173 13.12 11.47 -20.52
CA LYS A 173 13.24 10.00 -20.51
C LYS A 173 12.06 9.30 -21.21
N TYR A 174 10.98 10.03 -21.40
CA TYR A 174 9.75 9.58 -22.06
C TYR A 174 9.42 10.49 -23.25
#